data_3a19187774584516653a3c40988ec8b9
#
_entry.id   3a19187774584516653a3c40988ec8b9
#
_cell.length_a   1.000
_cell.length_b   1.000
_cell.length_c   1.000
_cell.angle_alpha   90.00
_cell.angle_beta   90.00
_cell.angle_gamma   90.00
#
_symmetry.space_group_name_H-M   'P 1'
#
loop_
_entity.id
_entity.type
_entity.pdbx_description
1 polymer ?
#
loop_
_entity_poly.entity_id
_entity_poly.type
_entity_poly.pdbx_seq_one_letter_code
_entity_poly.pdbx_strand_id
1 'polypeptide(L)'
;MSSHMLSRLSVCTALALLGCSKSGDRERQDTADGPATAAAPQKPAPFDKGPVKIALVQYSGAGDYFEQWTKGARQQADSIGFEMQLHDAQADDAKQAADMKAAIASGVTGIIVDHGRSESLCPLINQATDGGIAVVVYDVKVLECAPKAVETKQNDADLAGLVLTQMAKDIGDGVPVGYVNPFVIAPLERRDVVWKKFVADHKWKQKFAVGKFSHEVAKDNAKLADRALKANPGVKAIFAPYDELTKGTVSAIEQNKLGTKVAAYGIDISNADIDVMTRKDSPWKATATTDPSAVGAAVTRTLALELSGQLGKKEVMFPGVLVTQSYLVENQIKNMGDLRAKLPELNLGTIASAPWIASIKF
;
A
#
# COMPACT_ATOMS: atom_id res chain seq x y z
N MET A 1 -58.29 -26.72 -1.69
CA MET A 1 -59.42 -26.23 -0.90
C MET A 1 -59.05 -24.81 -0.47
N SER A 2 -59.53 -23.87 -1.20
CA SER A 2 -60.70 -22.99 -0.89
C SER A 2 -60.34 -22.04 0.24
N SER A 3 -60.55 -20.78 0.22
CA SER A 3 -61.22 -19.84 -0.69
C SER A 3 -61.33 -18.49 0.01
N HIS A 4 -61.27 -17.45 -0.76
CA HIS A 4 -62.12 -16.23 -0.72
C HIS A 4 -61.94 -15.22 0.44
N MET A 5 -62.11 -13.96 0.30
CA MET A 5 -62.50 -13.03 -0.76
C MET A 5 -62.93 -11.70 -0.09
N LEU A 6 -62.69 -10.63 -0.79
CA LEU A 6 -63.52 -9.40 -0.93
C LEU A 6 -63.65 -8.42 0.26
N SER A 7 -63.27 -7.20 0.06
CA SER A 7 -63.90 -6.09 -0.67
C SER A 7 -64.72 -5.19 0.23
N ARG A 8 -64.49 -3.88 0.23
CA ARG A 8 -65.47 -2.88 -0.24
C ARG A 8 -64.96 -1.43 -0.10
N LEU A 9 -65.08 -0.73 -1.19
CA LEU A 9 -65.19 0.70 -1.38
C LEU A 9 -66.25 1.36 -0.46
N SER A 10 -66.03 2.61 -0.12
CA SER A 10 -67.15 3.59 -0.08
C SER A 10 -66.61 5.00 -0.34
N VAL A 11 -67.19 5.57 -1.36
CA VAL A 11 -67.15 6.96 -1.82
C VAL A 11 -68.21 7.73 -1.04
N CYS A 12 -67.93 8.96 -0.65
CA CYS A 12 -68.99 9.96 -0.44
C CYS A 12 -68.50 11.36 -0.80
N THR A 13 -69.34 11.97 -1.62
CA THR A 13 -69.19 13.21 -2.39
C THR A 13 -69.89 14.38 -1.66
N ALA A 14 -69.44 15.60 -2.01
CA ALA A 14 -70.18 16.89 -2.08
C ALA A 14 -70.34 17.68 -0.76
N LEU A 15 -70.27 18.97 -0.68
CA LEU A 15 -70.74 20.06 -1.56
C LEU A 15 -70.16 21.41 -1.09
N ALA A 16 -70.02 22.29 -2.02
CA ALA A 16 -69.52 23.66 -1.89
C ALA A 16 -70.43 24.63 -1.07
N LEU A 17 -69.87 25.68 -0.51
CA LEU A 17 -70.51 27.00 -0.38
C LEU A 17 -69.45 28.11 -0.45
N LEU A 18 -69.77 29.08 -1.29
CA LEU A 18 -69.07 30.33 -1.57
C LEU A 18 -69.13 31.31 -0.40
N GLY A 19 -68.07 32.04 -0.18
CA GLY A 19 -68.07 33.24 0.65
C GLY A 19 -66.93 34.15 0.23
N CYS A 20 -67.22 35.17 -0.57
CA CYS A 20 -66.31 36.28 -0.90
C CYS A 20 -66.16 37.25 0.28
N SER A 21 -64.94 37.63 0.61
CA SER A 21 -64.65 38.99 1.05
C SER A 21 -63.17 39.37 0.76
N LYS A 22 -63.01 40.60 0.33
CA LYS A 22 -61.85 41.29 -0.20
C LYS A 22 -60.84 41.65 0.89
N SER A 23 -59.60 41.77 0.39
CA SER A 23 -58.57 42.78 0.66
C SER A 23 -57.35 42.32 1.49
N GLY A 24 -56.19 42.56 0.93
CA GLY A 24 -54.90 42.67 1.64
C GLY A 24 -53.80 42.00 0.94
N ASP A 25 -53.27 42.58 -0.14
CA ASP A 25 -51.97 42.23 -0.69
C ASP A 25 -50.87 42.36 0.38
N ARG A 26 -50.29 41.26 0.77
CA ARG A 26 -48.97 41.20 1.33
C ARG A 26 -48.21 40.06 0.58
N GLU A 27 -47.37 40.47 -0.35
CA GLU A 27 -46.34 39.62 -0.91
C GLU A 27 -45.52 39.01 0.24
N ARG A 28 -45.72 37.72 0.50
CA ARG A 28 -44.73 36.90 1.21
C ARG A 28 -43.70 36.50 0.18
N GLN A 29 -42.55 37.15 0.25
CA GLN A 29 -41.31 36.58 -0.28
C GLN A 29 -41.03 35.26 0.49
N ASP A 30 -41.40 34.15 -0.13
CA ASP A 30 -40.86 32.84 0.27
C ASP A 30 -39.38 32.82 -0.12
N THR A 31 -38.53 33.21 0.84
CA THR A 31 -37.12 32.87 0.79
C THR A 31 -37.02 31.37 1.09
N ALA A 32 -37.07 30.56 0.04
CA ALA A 32 -36.65 29.16 0.12
C ALA A 32 -35.11 29.12 0.27
N ASP A 33 -34.62 29.27 1.51
CA ASP A 33 -33.28 28.86 1.89
C ASP A 33 -33.24 27.33 1.89
N GLY A 34 -33.10 26.76 0.71
CA GLY A 34 -32.61 25.40 0.57
C GLY A 34 -31.17 25.34 1.10
N PRO A 35 -30.73 24.23 1.73
CA PRO A 35 -29.36 24.13 2.21
C PRO A 35 -28.42 24.36 1.03
N ALA A 36 -27.61 25.42 1.13
CA ALA A 36 -26.57 25.73 0.16
C ALA A 36 -25.68 24.50 0.03
N THR A 37 -25.74 23.81 -1.09
CA THR A 37 -24.79 22.76 -1.45
C THR A 37 -23.43 23.44 -1.44
N ALA A 38 -22.58 23.08 -0.47
CA ALA A 38 -21.22 23.59 -0.39
C ALA A 38 -20.53 23.32 -1.73
N ALA A 39 -20.09 24.37 -2.40
CA ALA A 39 -19.38 24.24 -3.66
C ALA A 39 -18.16 23.32 -3.46
N ALA A 40 -17.95 22.41 -4.40
CA ALA A 40 -16.78 21.54 -4.35
C ALA A 40 -15.51 22.40 -4.24
N PRO A 41 -14.54 22.00 -3.39
CA PRO A 41 -13.31 22.78 -3.20
C PRO A 41 -12.61 23.01 -4.54
N GLN A 42 -12.26 24.27 -4.83
CA GLN A 42 -11.58 24.62 -6.07
C GLN A 42 -10.18 23.98 -6.10
N LYS A 43 -9.82 23.33 -7.21
CA LYS A 43 -8.48 22.76 -7.40
C LYS A 43 -7.45 23.89 -7.56
N PRO A 44 -6.30 23.81 -6.88
CA PRO A 44 -5.21 24.79 -7.06
C PRO A 44 -4.47 24.57 -8.37
N ALA A 45 -3.64 25.56 -8.78
CA ALA A 45 -2.70 25.34 -9.87
C ALA A 45 -1.71 24.19 -9.52
N PRO A 46 -1.31 23.37 -10.49
CA PRO A 46 -1.65 23.39 -11.92
C PRO A 46 -2.98 22.69 -12.28
N PHE A 47 -3.70 22.13 -11.31
CA PHE A 47 -4.91 21.29 -11.50
C PHE A 47 -6.16 22.06 -11.90
N ASP A 48 -6.14 23.38 -11.82
CA ASP A 48 -7.20 24.29 -12.25
C ASP A 48 -7.28 24.46 -13.78
N LYS A 49 -6.24 24.03 -14.51
CA LYS A 49 -6.11 24.24 -15.96
C LYS A 49 -6.35 22.98 -16.80
N GLY A 50 -6.69 21.87 -16.17
CA GLY A 50 -6.92 20.58 -16.83
C GLY A 50 -5.98 19.47 -16.36
N PRO A 51 -5.90 18.36 -17.14
CA PRO A 51 -5.06 17.22 -16.76
C PRO A 51 -3.58 17.57 -16.64
N VAL A 52 -2.93 17.01 -15.65
CA VAL A 52 -1.50 17.20 -15.36
C VAL A 52 -0.74 15.93 -15.73
N LYS A 53 0.23 16.05 -16.63
CA LYS A 53 1.03 14.90 -17.09
C LYS A 53 2.11 14.53 -16.06
N ILE A 54 2.13 13.25 -15.69
CA ILE A 54 3.14 12.69 -14.79
C ILE A 54 3.67 11.35 -15.31
N ALA A 55 4.82 10.93 -14.81
CA ALA A 55 5.33 9.58 -15.03
C ALA A 55 5.44 8.82 -13.70
N LEU A 56 5.16 7.52 -13.75
CA LEU A 56 5.51 6.56 -12.71
C LEU A 56 6.61 5.66 -13.26
N VAL A 57 7.80 5.73 -12.66
CA VAL A 57 8.98 4.94 -13.02
C VAL A 57 9.23 3.91 -11.92
N GLN A 58 8.81 2.67 -12.17
CA GLN A 58 8.92 1.56 -11.21
C GLN A 58 10.19 0.74 -11.44
N TYR A 59 10.82 0.31 -10.35
CA TYR A 59 11.89 -0.69 -10.41
C TYR A 59 11.34 -2.05 -10.84
N SER A 60 10.21 -2.47 -10.28
CA SER A 60 9.48 -3.67 -10.65
C SER A 60 7.99 -3.49 -10.42
N GLY A 61 7.16 -3.92 -11.37
CA GLY A 61 5.72 -4.03 -11.21
C GLY A 61 5.25 -5.46 -10.89
N ALA A 62 6.17 -6.41 -10.73
CA ALA A 62 5.86 -7.81 -10.51
C ALA A 62 5.67 -8.14 -9.03
N GLY A 63 4.68 -9.00 -8.75
CA GLY A 63 4.31 -9.43 -7.41
C GLY A 63 3.11 -8.67 -6.86
N ASP A 64 2.40 -9.33 -5.95
CA ASP A 64 1.08 -8.88 -5.48
C ASP A 64 1.12 -7.50 -4.80
N TYR A 65 2.19 -7.21 -4.05
CA TYR A 65 2.40 -5.91 -3.43
C TYR A 65 2.45 -4.78 -4.49
N PHE A 66 3.33 -4.92 -5.49
CA PHE A 66 3.53 -3.91 -6.53
C PHE A 66 2.30 -3.72 -7.41
N GLU A 67 1.58 -4.80 -7.73
CA GLU A 67 0.33 -4.72 -8.50
C GLU A 67 -0.75 -3.92 -7.76
N GLN A 68 -0.93 -4.17 -6.46
CA GLN A 68 -1.88 -3.43 -5.63
C GLN A 68 -1.44 -1.96 -5.46
N TRP A 69 -0.15 -1.72 -5.23
CA TRP A 69 0.41 -0.39 -5.10
C TRP A 69 0.16 0.44 -6.37
N THR A 70 0.50 -0.10 -7.53
CA THR A 70 0.30 0.55 -8.83
C THR A 70 -1.18 0.83 -9.10
N LYS A 71 -2.06 -0.12 -8.76
CA LYS A 71 -3.51 0.07 -8.86
C LYS A 71 -3.98 1.24 -8.02
N GLY A 72 -3.54 1.32 -6.77
CA GLY A 72 -3.89 2.43 -5.88
C GLY A 72 -3.37 3.78 -6.37
N ALA A 73 -2.12 3.81 -6.86
CA ALA A 73 -1.52 5.01 -7.45
C ALA A 73 -2.32 5.51 -8.67
N ARG A 74 -2.70 4.61 -9.59
CA ARG A 74 -3.51 4.95 -10.77
C ARG A 74 -4.88 5.48 -10.41
N GLN A 75 -5.61 4.78 -9.52
CA GLN A 75 -6.95 5.21 -9.11
C GLN A 75 -6.92 6.61 -8.47
N GLN A 76 -5.90 6.90 -7.66
CA GLN A 76 -5.74 8.24 -7.09
C GLN A 76 -5.35 9.27 -8.15
N ALA A 77 -4.48 8.91 -9.09
CA ALA A 77 -4.10 9.76 -10.21
C ALA A 77 -5.31 10.19 -11.03
N ASP A 78 -6.15 9.24 -11.42
CA ASP A 78 -7.38 9.48 -12.17
C ASP A 78 -8.33 10.44 -11.42
N SER A 79 -8.49 10.24 -10.10
CA SER A 79 -9.38 11.09 -9.28
C SER A 79 -8.88 12.54 -9.14
N ILE A 80 -7.58 12.75 -9.17
CA ILE A 80 -6.95 14.07 -9.09
C ILE A 80 -7.00 14.78 -10.45
N GLY A 81 -6.92 14.02 -11.55
CA GLY A 81 -6.81 14.52 -12.93
C GLY A 81 -5.36 14.47 -13.43
N PHE A 82 -4.59 13.48 -13.01
CA PHE A 82 -3.30 13.17 -13.60
C PHE A 82 -3.47 12.30 -14.86
N GLU A 83 -2.64 12.58 -15.89
CA GLU A 83 -2.36 11.67 -16.98
C GLU A 83 -1.06 10.94 -16.68
N MET A 84 -1.17 9.69 -16.19
CA MET A 84 -0.01 8.93 -15.70
C MET A 84 0.55 7.99 -16.76
N GLN A 85 1.81 8.22 -17.16
CA GLN A 85 2.61 7.29 -17.96
C GLN A 85 3.31 6.29 -17.03
N LEU A 86 3.21 4.99 -17.32
CA LEU A 86 3.89 3.95 -16.54
C LEU A 86 5.11 3.41 -17.30
N HIS A 87 6.23 3.34 -16.57
CA HIS A 87 7.46 2.67 -16.98
C HIS A 87 7.79 1.61 -15.93
N ASP A 88 7.94 0.35 -16.35
CA ASP A 88 8.32 -0.78 -15.49
C ASP A 88 9.69 -1.30 -15.92
N ALA A 89 10.66 -1.17 -15.05
CA ALA A 89 12.04 -1.56 -15.31
C ALA A 89 12.29 -3.07 -15.17
N GLN A 90 11.31 -3.85 -14.67
CA GLN A 90 11.40 -5.31 -14.54
C GLN A 90 12.62 -5.77 -13.70
N ALA A 91 12.93 -5.05 -12.63
CA ALA A 91 14.07 -5.25 -11.75
C ALA A 91 15.46 -5.08 -12.42
N ASP A 92 15.53 -4.24 -13.45
CA ASP A 92 16.77 -3.87 -14.14
C ASP A 92 17.13 -2.40 -13.88
N ASP A 93 18.25 -2.16 -13.20
CA ASP A 93 18.73 -0.81 -12.84
C ASP A 93 19.03 0.05 -14.08
N ALA A 94 19.60 -0.53 -15.13
CA ALA A 94 19.93 0.21 -16.35
C ALA A 94 18.68 0.63 -17.11
N LYS A 95 17.68 -0.26 -17.15
CA LYS A 95 16.37 0.04 -17.71
C LYS A 95 15.66 1.11 -16.90
N GLN A 96 15.66 1.05 -15.57
CA GLN A 96 15.05 2.09 -14.73
C GLN A 96 15.70 3.46 -14.98
N ALA A 97 17.02 3.51 -15.11
CA ALA A 97 17.73 4.75 -15.46
C ALA A 97 17.36 5.26 -16.86
N ALA A 98 17.17 4.37 -17.83
CA ALA A 98 16.70 4.74 -19.17
C ALA A 98 15.24 5.23 -19.15
N ASP A 99 14.37 4.57 -18.41
CA ASP A 99 12.96 4.96 -18.22
C ASP A 99 12.86 6.34 -17.53
N MET A 100 13.72 6.61 -16.54
CA MET A 100 13.80 7.93 -15.87
C MET A 100 14.22 9.04 -16.87
N LYS A 101 15.21 8.78 -17.73
CA LYS A 101 15.60 9.73 -18.80
C LYS A 101 14.46 9.98 -19.78
N ALA A 102 13.74 8.92 -20.17
CA ALA A 102 12.57 9.04 -21.05
C ALA A 102 11.45 9.86 -20.40
N ALA A 103 11.18 9.65 -19.12
CA ALA A 103 10.20 10.43 -18.36
C ALA A 103 10.60 11.93 -18.30
N ILE A 104 11.86 12.25 -18.02
CA ILE A 104 12.36 13.63 -18.02
C ILE A 104 12.17 14.30 -19.40
N ALA A 105 12.43 13.56 -20.47
CA ALA A 105 12.31 14.09 -21.85
C ALA A 105 10.87 14.19 -22.36
N SER A 106 9.90 13.53 -21.70
CA SER A 106 8.50 13.47 -22.17
C SER A 106 7.65 14.71 -21.89
N GLY A 107 8.20 15.71 -21.18
CA GLY A 107 7.49 16.95 -20.83
C GLY A 107 6.47 16.80 -19.70
N VAL A 108 6.65 15.83 -18.82
CA VAL A 108 5.87 15.68 -17.60
C VAL A 108 6.22 16.77 -16.58
N THR A 109 5.27 17.13 -15.74
CA THR A 109 5.48 18.11 -14.65
C THR A 109 5.87 17.43 -13.33
N GLY A 110 5.62 16.14 -13.20
CA GLY A 110 5.95 15.36 -12.01
C GLY A 110 6.35 13.93 -12.33
N ILE A 111 7.23 13.37 -11.52
CA ILE A 111 7.67 11.97 -11.61
C ILE A 111 7.53 11.32 -10.24
N ILE A 112 6.91 10.15 -10.21
CA ILE A 112 6.98 9.23 -9.08
C ILE A 112 8.01 8.16 -9.42
N VAL A 113 8.99 7.95 -8.52
CA VAL A 113 9.97 6.85 -8.64
C VAL A 113 9.68 5.83 -7.57
N ASP A 114 9.34 4.62 -7.98
CA ASP A 114 8.97 3.53 -7.08
C ASP A 114 10.10 2.51 -6.98
N HIS A 115 10.76 2.44 -5.82
CA HIS A 115 11.93 1.63 -5.54
C HIS A 115 13.13 1.91 -6.49
N GLY A 116 14.22 1.18 -6.29
CA GLY A 116 15.45 1.29 -7.08
C GLY A 116 16.65 1.66 -6.21
N ARG A 117 17.76 1.98 -6.87
CA ARG A 117 19.03 2.26 -6.21
C ARG A 117 19.39 3.75 -6.28
N SER A 118 19.74 4.31 -5.14
CA SER A 118 20.13 5.72 -5.02
C SER A 118 21.28 6.09 -5.97
N GLU A 119 22.27 5.18 -6.11
CA GLU A 119 23.47 5.43 -6.91
C GLU A 119 23.15 5.69 -8.38
N SER A 120 22.18 4.99 -8.97
CA SER A 120 21.76 5.17 -10.36
C SER A 120 20.73 6.29 -10.52
N LEU A 121 19.90 6.52 -9.51
CA LEU A 121 18.74 7.41 -9.59
C LEU A 121 19.05 8.85 -9.18
N CYS A 122 19.89 9.09 -8.15
CA CYS A 122 20.13 10.44 -7.63
C CYS A 122 20.58 11.45 -8.69
N PRO A 123 21.52 11.12 -9.63
CA PRO A 123 21.91 12.09 -10.67
C PRO A 123 20.72 12.47 -11.57
N LEU A 124 19.84 11.51 -11.89
CA LEU A 124 18.66 11.72 -12.75
C LEU A 124 17.55 12.47 -12.02
N ILE A 125 17.36 12.19 -10.73
CA ILE A 125 16.43 12.94 -9.86
C ILE A 125 16.87 14.40 -9.74
N ASN A 126 18.15 14.66 -9.54
CA ASN A 126 18.69 16.03 -9.54
C ASN A 126 18.48 16.70 -10.90
N GLN A 127 18.74 16.01 -12.02
CA GLN A 127 18.48 16.55 -13.35
C GLN A 127 17.00 16.92 -13.54
N ALA A 128 16.06 16.07 -13.10
CA ALA A 128 14.63 16.35 -13.16
C ALA A 128 14.24 17.57 -12.31
N THR A 129 14.68 17.60 -11.04
CA THR A 129 14.32 18.68 -10.11
C THR A 129 14.98 20.01 -10.46
N ASP A 130 16.19 20.01 -11.02
CA ASP A 130 16.87 21.20 -11.55
C ASP A 130 16.17 21.74 -12.82
N GLY A 131 15.56 20.84 -13.59
CA GLY A 131 14.68 21.17 -14.72
C GLY A 131 13.26 21.60 -14.35
N GLY A 132 12.92 21.70 -13.07
CA GLY A 132 11.60 22.13 -12.58
C GLY A 132 10.55 21.04 -12.54
N ILE A 133 10.91 19.76 -12.72
CA ILE A 133 10.01 18.61 -12.57
C ILE A 133 9.95 18.23 -11.10
N ALA A 134 8.74 18.16 -10.51
CA ALA A 134 8.58 17.67 -9.15
C ALA A 134 8.85 16.16 -9.10
N VAL A 135 9.67 15.71 -8.14
CA VAL A 135 9.97 14.29 -7.96
C VAL A 135 9.59 13.81 -6.56
N VAL A 136 8.78 12.78 -6.51
CA VAL A 136 8.46 12.04 -5.29
C VAL A 136 9.00 10.62 -5.46
N VAL A 137 9.79 10.16 -4.51
CA VAL A 137 10.27 8.78 -4.51
C VAL A 137 9.55 7.95 -3.45
N TYR A 138 9.37 6.68 -3.74
CA TYR A 138 8.87 5.71 -2.78
C TYR A 138 9.91 4.61 -2.56
N ASP A 139 10.31 4.46 -1.28
CA ASP A 139 11.29 3.49 -0.81
C ASP A 139 12.66 3.53 -1.53
N VAL A 140 13.07 4.74 -1.93
CA VAL A 140 14.44 5.06 -2.36
C VAL A 140 15.04 6.08 -1.40
N LYS A 141 16.26 5.83 -0.92
CA LYS A 141 16.98 6.75 -0.03
C LYS A 141 17.60 7.88 -0.86
N VAL A 142 17.03 9.09 -0.84
CA VAL A 142 17.45 10.19 -1.73
C VAL A 142 17.75 11.52 -1.02
N LEU A 143 17.33 11.71 0.23
CA LEU A 143 17.44 13.03 0.88
C LEU A 143 18.86 13.54 0.99
N GLU A 144 19.88 12.66 1.10
CA GLU A 144 21.29 13.03 1.16
C GLU A 144 21.86 13.42 -0.20
N CYS A 145 21.39 12.83 -1.30
CA CYS A 145 21.96 12.98 -2.65
C CYS A 145 21.09 13.78 -3.61
N ALA A 146 19.79 13.90 -3.35
CA ALA A 146 18.82 14.64 -4.17
C ALA A 146 17.81 15.39 -3.26
N PRO A 147 18.25 16.41 -2.51
CA PRO A 147 17.46 17.03 -1.42
C PRO A 147 16.25 17.84 -1.90
N LYS A 148 16.13 18.12 -3.21
CA LYS A 148 14.94 18.76 -3.78
C LYS A 148 13.76 17.80 -3.94
N ALA A 149 14.01 16.50 -4.04
CA ALA A 149 12.97 15.48 -4.12
C ALA A 149 12.24 15.31 -2.79
N VAL A 150 11.06 14.68 -2.84
CA VAL A 150 10.31 14.24 -1.67
C VAL A 150 10.52 12.74 -1.50
N GLU A 151 10.95 12.32 -0.32
CA GLU A 151 11.09 10.91 0.03
C GLU A 151 9.83 10.43 0.74
N THR A 152 9.22 9.37 0.22
CA THR A 152 8.15 8.65 0.88
C THR A 152 8.60 7.21 1.15
N LYS A 153 8.21 6.65 2.29
CA LYS A 153 8.64 5.29 2.67
C LYS A 153 7.73 4.65 3.70
N GLN A 154 7.76 3.35 3.76
CA GLN A 154 7.23 2.62 4.90
C GLN A 154 8.10 2.85 6.15
N ASN A 155 7.51 2.74 7.33
CA ASN A 155 8.29 2.68 8.56
C ASN A 155 8.86 1.26 8.74
N ASP A 156 9.93 0.95 8.02
CA ASP A 156 10.52 -0.39 8.00
C ASP A 156 11.03 -0.86 9.36
N ALA A 157 11.44 0.08 10.23
CA ALA A 157 11.87 -0.26 11.58
C ALA A 157 10.69 -0.77 12.41
N ASP A 158 9.53 -0.12 12.31
CA ASP A 158 8.31 -0.55 13.00
C ASP A 158 7.77 -1.85 12.38
N LEU A 159 7.71 -1.96 11.05
CA LEU A 159 7.26 -3.18 10.37
C LEU A 159 8.08 -4.40 10.82
N ALA A 160 9.41 -4.30 10.73
CA ALA A 160 10.29 -5.39 11.18
C ALA A 160 10.17 -5.60 12.69
N GLY A 161 10.09 -4.54 13.49
CA GLY A 161 9.93 -4.61 14.93
C GLY A 161 8.65 -5.34 15.36
N LEU A 162 7.52 -5.02 14.73
CA LEU A 162 6.21 -5.65 15.01
C LEU A 162 6.26 -7.16 14.77
N VAL A 163 6.70 -7.58 13.58
CA VAL A 163 6.71 -9.01 13.24
C VAL A 163 7.77 -9.79 14.00
N LEU A 164 8.95 -9.20 14.24
CA LEU A 164 10.02 -9.87 14.99
C LEU A 164 9.71 -9.96 16.49
N THR A 165 8.96 -9.00 17.05
CA THR A 165 8.42 -9.10 18.40
C THR A 165 7.45 -10.27 18.52
N GLN A 166 6.57 -10.45 17.52
CA GLN A 166 5.69 -11.62 17.47
C GLN A 166 6.49 -12.91 17.32
N MET A 167 7.49 -12.93 16.42
CA MET A 167 8.39 -14.08 16.27
C MET A 167 9.07 -14.44 17.58
N ALA A 168 9.63 -13.46 18.31
CA ALA A 168 10.28 -13.69 19.59
C ALA A 168 9.32 -14.27 20.66
N LYS A 169 8.09 -13.79 20.70
CA LYS A 169 7.04 -14.32 21.57
C LYS A 169 6.72 -15.79 21.27
N ASP A 170 6.69 -16.15 19.99
CA ASP A 170 6.30 -17.49 19.55
C ASP A 170 7.40 -18.54 19.73
N ILE A 171 8.68 -18.16 19.51
CA ILE A 171 9.79 -19.13 19.50
C ILE A 171 10.76 -19.03 20.67
N GLY A 172 10.74 -17.91 21.42
CA GLY A 172 11.65 -17.67 22.55
C GLY A 172 13.10 -17.40 22.15
N ASP A 173 13.99 -17.46 23.13
CA ASP A 173 15.42 -17.13 22.98
C ASP A 173 16.30 -18.33 22.64
N GLY A 174 17.48 -18.07 22.05
CA GLY A 174 18.54 -19.04 21.84
C GLY A 174 18.27 -20.07 20.73
N VAL A 175 17.16 -19.95 20.00
CA VAL A 175 16.73 -20.91 18.98
C VAL A 175 17.45 -20.74 17.63
N PRO A 176 17.58 -21.83 16.85
CA PRO A 176 18.09 -21.75 15.49
C PRO A 176 17.08 -21.14 14.54
N VAL A 177 17.49 -20.11 13.79
CA VAL A 177 16.66 -19.36 12.85
C VAL A 177 17.29 -19.27 11.47
N GLY A 178 16.47 -19.06 10.45
CA GLY A 178 16.89 -18.76 9.09
C GLY A 178 16.50 -17.35 8.67
N TYR A 179 17.17 -16.84 7.64
CA TYR A 179 16.89 -15.53 7.06
C TYR A 179 16.87 -15.62 5.53
N VAL A 180 15.82 -15.06 4.92
CA VAL A 180 15.70 -15.03 3.44
C VAL A 180 15.61 -13.57 3.01
N ASN A 181 16.74 -12.95 2.65
CA ASN A 181 16.82 -11.55 2.25
C ASN A 181 17.93 -11.35 1.19
N PRO A 182 17.63 -10.76 0.02
CA PRO A 182 18.60 -10.48 -1.04
C PRO A 182 19.45 -9.22 -0.82
N PHE A 183 19.12 -8.34 0.13
CA PHE A 183 19.86 -7.09 0.47
C PHE A 183 20.08 -6.12 -0.70
N VAL A 184 19.10 -5.91 -1.57
CA VAL A 184 19.32 -5.18 -2.83
C VAL A 184 18.55 -3.85 -2.96
N ILE A 185 17.60 -3.56 -2.07
CA ILE A 185 16.79 -2.34 -2.06
C ILE A 185 16.67 -1.79 -0.64
N ALA A 186 16.48 -0.48 -0.53
CA ALA A 186 16.50 0.25 0.72
C ALA A 186 15.59 -0.32 1.84
N PRO A 187 14.32 -0.72 1.60
CA PRO A 187 13.50 -1.32 2.65
C PRO A 187 14.09 -2.62 3.22
N LEU A 188 14.65 -3.48 2.37
CA LEU A 188 15.26 -4.74 2.83
C LEU A 188 16.52 -4.51 3.67
N GLU A 189 17.30 -3.46 3.37
CA GLU A 189 18.45 -3.04 4.16
C GLU A 189 18.03 -2.47 5.52
N ARG A 190 16.99 -1.64 5.56
CA ARG A 190 16.45 -1.07 6.82
C ARG A 190 15.87 -2.14 7.73
N ARG A 191 15.15 -3.12 7.17
CA ARG A 191 14.59 -4.29 7.89
C ARG A 191 15.71 -5.21 8.41
N ASP A 192 16.83 -5.33 7.69
CA ASP A 192 18.00 -6.08 8.11
C ASP A 192 18.67 -5.53 9.40
N VAL A 193 18.73 -4.21 9.54
CA VAL A 193 19.24 -3.58 10.77
C VAL A 193 18.45 -4.05 12.00
N VAL A 194 17.12 -4.10 11.88
CA VAL A 194 16.23 -4.57 12.96
C VAL A 194 16.41 -6.07 13.19
N TRP A 195 16.49 -6.88 12.11
CA TRP A 195 16.76 -8.30 12.21
C TRP A 195 18.04 -8.60 13.01
N LYS A 196 19.15 -7.96 12.67
CA LYS A 196 20.43 -8.13 13.36
C LYS A 196 20.34 -7.80 14.84
N LYS A 197 19.59 -6.75 15.19
CA LYS A 197 19.33 -6.40 16.60
C LYS A 197 18.56 -7.50 17.32
N PHE A 198 17.48 -8.01 16.75
CA PHE A 198 16.68 -9.08 17.36
C PHE A 198 17.47 -10.38 17.50
N VAL A 199 18.28 -10.75 16.50
CA VAL A 199 19.18 -11.91 16.58
C VAL A 199 20.12 -11.80 17.79
N ALA A 200 20.69 -10.63 18.02
CA ALA A 200 21.59 -10.38 19.15
C ALA A 200 20.85 -10.38 20.49
N ASP A 201 19.75 -9.63 20.61
CA ASP A 201 18.98 -9.46 21.85
C ASP A 201 18.39 -10.79 22.33
N HIS A 202 17.83 -11.59 21.42
CA HIS A 202 17.23 -12.90 21.70
C HIS A 202 18.22 -14.07 21.61
N LYS A 203 19.51 -13.78 21.36
CA LYS A 203 20.58 -14.82 21.23
C LYS A 203 20.22 -15.90 20.20
N TRP A 204 19.46 -15.55 19.18
CA TRP A 204 19.09 -16.48 18.10
C TRP A 204 20.32 -16.96 17.34
N LYS A 205 20.30 -18.22 16.93
CA LYS A 205 21.40 -18.85 16.18
C LYS A 205 21.06 -18.83 14.71
N GLN A 206 21.39 -17.75 14.01
CA GLN A 206 21.18 -17.67 12.56
C GLN A 206 22.01 -18.78 11.87
N LYS A 207 21.32 -19.72 11.22
CA LYS A 207 21.91 -20.87 10.54
C LYS A 207 22.22 -20.62 9.08
N PHE A 208 21.42 -19.76 8.44
CA PHE A 208 21.64 -19.34 7.06
C PHE A 208 21.10 -17.94 6.83
N ALA A 209 21.66 -17.29 5.80
CA ALA A 209 21.07 -16.13 5.13
C ALA A 209 21.16 -16.40 3.63
N VAL A 210 20.02 -16.42 2.94
CA VAL A 210 19.91 -16.63 1.50
C VAL A 210 18.88 -15.66 0.93
N GLY A 211 18.94 -15.37 -0.36
CA GLY A 211 17.95 -14.54 -1.02
C GLY A 211 18.39 -14.13 -2.41
N LYS A 212 17.40 -13.91 -3.28
CA LYS A 212 17.60 -13.40 -4.63
C LYS A 212 16.43 -12.50 -4.99
N PHE A 213 16.71 -11.31 -5.48
CA PHE A 213 15.71 -10.45 -6.12
C PHE A 213 15.74 -10.73 -7.63
N SER A 214 14.60 -11.08 -8.19
CA SER A 214 14.44 -11.43 -9.61
C SER A 214 13.01 -11.21 -10.03
N HIS A 215 12.69 -11.37 -11.30
CA HIS A 215 11.31 -11.30 -11.79
C HIS A 215 10.40 -12.41 -11.20
N GLU A 216 10.95 -13.56 -10.82
CA GLU A 216 10.24 -14.69 -10.20
C GLU A 216 10.67 -14.87 -8.72
N VAL A 217 10.53 -13.83 -7.90
CA VAL A 217 11.07 -13.79 -6.52
C VAL A 217 10.66 -15.01 -5.71
N ALA A 218 9.36 -15.31 -5.61
CA ALA A 218 8.87 -16.44 -4.80
C ALA A 218 9.46 -17.79 -5.26
N LYS A 219 9.47 -18.05 -6.56
CA LYS A 219 9.95 -19.31 -7.15
C LYS A 219 11.45 -19.51 -6.94
N ASP A 220 12.24 -18.46 -7.15
CA ASP A 220 13.69 -18.55 -6.98
C ASP A 220 14.08 -18.70 -5.51
N ASN A 221 13.38 -18.00 -4.61
CA ASN A 221 13.65 -18.10 -3.18
C ASN A 221 13.11 -19.38 -2.55
N ALA A 222 12.06 -20.00 -3.10
CA ALA A 222 11.65 -21.35 -2.70
C ALA A 222 12.79 -22.37 -2.88
N LYS A 223 13.51 -22.31 -4.01
CA LYS A 223 14.66 -23.19 -4.27
C LYS A 223 15.84 -22.92 -3.32
N LEU A 224 16.08 -21.66 -2.97
CA LEU A 224 17.15 -21.26 -2.05
C LEU A 224 16.82 -21.71 -0.62
N ALA A 225 15.60 -21.45 -0.16
CA ALA A 225 15.11 -21.83 1.16
C ALA A 225 15.05 -23.37 1.31
N ASP A 226 14.62 -24.10 0.28
CA ASP A 226 14.61 -25.57 0.27
C ASP A 226 16.02 -26.14 0.53
N ARG A 227 17.01 -25.68 -0.20
CA ARG A 227 18.42 -26.11 0.01
C ARG A 227 18.94 -25.76 1.39
N ALA A 228 18.62 -24.54 1.86
CA ALA A 228 19.05 -24.08 3.18
C ALA A 228 18.40 -24.88 4.31
N LEU A 229 17.11 -25.21 4.21
CA LEU A 229 16.39 -26.05 5.19
C LEU A 229 16.96 -27.46 5.25
N LYS A 230 17.23 -28.09 4.11
CA LYS A 230 17.86 -29.43 4.05
C LYS A 230 19.24 -29.47 4.70
N ALA A 231 20.03 -28.41 4.54
CA ALA A 231 21.34 -28.27 5.16
C ALA A 231 21.28 -27.92 6.65
N ASN A 232 20.14 -27.42 7.15
CA ASN A 232 19.97 -26.95 8.53
C ASN A 232 18.68 -27.49 9.18
N PRO A 233 18.56 -28.81 9.43
CA PRO A 233 17.31 -29.45 9.86
C PRO A 233 16.80 -29.03 11.24
N GLY A 234 17.58 -28.28 12.01
CA GLY A 234 17.21 -27.82 13.35
C GLY A 234 16.54 -26.43 13.41
N VAL A 235 16.42 -25.74 12.26
CA VAL A 235 15.81 -24.41 12.21
C VAL A 235 14.34 -24.45 12.67
N LYS A 236 13.94 -23.48 13.49
CA LYS A 236 12.60 -23.37 14.07
C LYS A 236 11.75 -22.29 13.42
N ALA A 237 12.38 -21.22 12.95
CA ALA A 237 11.67 -20.13 12.30
C ALA A 237 12.54 -19.47 11.24
N ILE A 238 11.88 -18.86 10.25
CA ILE A 238 12.53 -18.11 9.17
C ILE A 238 11.84 -16.75 9.08
N PHE A 239 12.64 -15.69 9.06
CA PHE A 239 12.19 -14.35 8.71
C PHE A 239 12.48 -14.08 7.23
N ALA A 240 11.50 -13.58 6.51
CA ALA A 240 11.57 -13.20 5.11
C ALA A 240 10.89 -11.84 4.92
N PRO A 241 11.64 -10.73 4.87
CA PRO A 241 11.12 -9.38 5.05
C PRO A 241 10.44 -8.78 3.79
N TYR A 242 9.73 -9.59 3.01
CA TYR A 242 8.94 -9.21 1.84
C TYR A 242 8.00 -10.39 1.49
N ASP A 243 6.76 -10.12 1.04
CA ASP A 243 5.73 -11.14 0.84
C ASP A 243 6.14 -12.24 -0.15
N GLU A 244 6.74 -11.88 -1.30
CA GLU A 244 7.20 -12.87 -2.27
C GLU A 244 8.34 -13.75 -1.73
N LEU A 245 9.23 -13.19 -0.89
CA LEU A 245 10.26 -13.98 -0.19
C LEU A 245 9.61 -14.94 0.81
N THR A 246 8.56 -14.47 1.49
CA THR A 246 7.83 -15.27 2.48
C THR A 246 7.04 -16.39 1.79
N LYS A 247 6.35 -16.12 0.67
CA LYS A 247 5.68 -17.16 -0.14
C LYS A 247 6.65 -18.24 -0.60
N GLY A 248 7.83 -17.84 -1.09
CA GLY A 248 8.90 -18.78 -1.45
C GLY A 248 9.36 -19.63 -0.27
N THR A 249 9.53 -18.99 0.90
CA THR A 249 9.92 -19.67 2.15
C THR A 249 8.85 -20.67 2.60
N VAL A 250 7.59 -20.27 2.60
CA VAL A 250 6.45 -21.14 2.93
C VAL A 250 6.40 -22.35 2.00
N SER A 251 6.52 -22.14 0.70
CA SER A 251 6.58 -23.23 -0.28
C SER A 251 7.68 -24.23 0.02
N ALA A 252 8.90 -23.77 0.39
CA ALA A 252 9.99 -24.64 0.77
C ALA A 252 9.72 -25.43 2.07
N ILE A 253 9.11 -24.81 3.07
CA ILE A 253 8.74 -25.44 4.34
C ILE A 253 7.69 -26.55 4.08
N GLU A 254 6.68 -26.28 3.27
CA GLU A 254 5.61 -27.24 2.92
C GLU A 254 6.16 -28.41 2.11
N GLN A 255 6.99 -28.15 1.09
CA GLN A 255 7.64 -29.21 0.28
C GLN A 255 8.48 -30.17 1.11
N ASN A 256 9.12 -29.67 2.17
CA ASN A 256 9.90 -30.48 3.12
C ASN A 256 9.02 -31.11 4.23
N LYS A 257 7.71 -30.92 4.22
CA LYS A 257 6.77 -31.40 5.26
C LYS A 257 7.13 -30.88 6.67
N LEU A 258 7.56 -29.64 6.75
CA LEU A 258 8.01 -28.99 8.00
C LEU A 258 6.98 -28.00 8.56
N GLY A 259 5.78 -27.89 8.00
CA GLY A 259 4.76 -26.88 8.34
C GLY A 259 4.39 -26.78 9.83
N THR A 260 4.48 -27.90 10.58
CA THR A 260 4.26 -27.90 12.04
C THR A 260 5.52 -27.72 12.88
N LYS A 261 6.70 -27.65 12.24
CA LYS A 261 8.02 -27.64 12.92
C LYS A 261 8.80 -26.34 12.69
N VAL A 262 8.55 -25.68 11.57
CA VAL A 262 9.23 -24.45 11.15
C VAL A 262 8.18 -23.39 10.87
N ALA A 263 8.27 -22.25 11.53
CA ALA A 263 7.40 -21.10 11.32
C ALA A 263 8.02 -20.10 10.33
N ALA A 264 7.20 -19.42 9.55
CA ALA A 264 7.59 -18.31 8.69
C ALA A 264 6.99 -16.99 9.20
N TYR A 265 7.77 -15.93 9.12
CA TYR A 265 7.40 -14.56 9.48
C TYR A 265 7.78 -13.64 8.34
N GLY A 266 6.87 -12.73 7.97
CA GLY A 266 7.02 -11.90 6.77
C GLY A 266 6.71 -10.43 6.98
N ILE A 267 6.87 -9.67 5.91
CA ILE A 267 6.38 -8.29 5.80
C ILE A 267 5.59 -8.21 4.50
N ASP A 268 4.61 -7.30 4.47
CA ASP A 268 3.60 -7.08 3.45
C ASP A 268 2.47 -8.13 3.44
N ILE A 269 1.36 -7.81 2.78
CA ILE A 269 0.20 -8.69 2.65
C ILE A 269 -0.60 -8.38 1.38
N SER A 270 -1.13 -9.43 0.77
CA SER A 270 -2.02 -9.40 -0.40
C SER A 270 -3.18 -10.37 -0.22
N ASN A 271 -4.08 -10.43 -1.18
CA ASN A 271 -5.11 -11.48 -1.20
C ASN A 271 -4.50 -12.89 -1.25
N ALA A 272 -3.46 -13.07 -2.08
CA ALA A 272 -2.78 -14.36 -2.18
C ALA A 272 -2.07 -14.75 -0.88
N ASP A 273 -1.52 -13.77 -0.15
CA ASP A 273 -0.87 -14.01 1.14
C ASP A 273 -1.89 -14.40 2.22
N ILE A 274 -3.06 -13.74 2.25
CA ILE A 274 -4.17 -14.12 3.13
C ILE A 274 -4.59 -15.57 2.87
N ASP A 275 -4.71 -15.97 1.59
CA ASP A 275 -5.02 -17.34 1.22
C ASP A 275 -3.96 -18.32 1.70
N VAL A 276 -2.66 -17.97 1.59
CA VAL A 276 -1.56 -18.79 2.10
C VAL A 276 -1.57 -18.86 3.61
N MET A 277 -1.72 -17.73 4.30
CA MET A 277 -1.69 -17.67 5.76
C MET A 277 -2.86 -18.43 6.40
N THR A 278 -4.04 -18.38 5.80
CA THR A 278 -5.27 -18.99 6.36
C THR A 278 -5.47 -20.47 6.03
N ARG A 279 -4.60 -21.06 5.20
CA ARG A 279 -4.62 -22.51 4.95
C ARG A 279 -4.43 -23.29 6.24
N LYS A 280 -5.08 -24.45 6.32
CA LYS A 280 -4.85 -25.38 7.41
C LYS A 280 -3.36 -25.75 7.49
N ASP A 281 -2.79 -25.65 8.71
CA ASP A 281 -1.40 -25.98 9.00
C ASP A 281 -0.36 -25.10 8.27
N SER A 282 -0.76 -23.91 7.77
CA SER A 282 0.19 -22.97 7.16
C SER A 282 1.31 -22.60 8.14
N PRO A 283 2.57 -22.63 7.69
CA PRO A 283 3.69 -22.21 8.51
C PRO A 283 3.80 -20.68 8.66
N TRP A 284 3.11 -19.88 7.89
CA TRP A 284 3.16 -18.42 7.96
C TRP A 284 2.35 -17.89 9.14
N LYS A 285 3.05 -17.48 10.23
CA LYS A 285 2.43 -17.16 11.52
C LYS A 285 2.06 -15.70 11.68
N ALA A 286 2.87 -14.81 11.14
CA ALA A 286 2.60 -13.37 11.19
C ALA A 286 3.29 -12.63 10.03
N THR A 287 2.71 -11.50 9.69
CA THR A 287 3.28 -10.47 8.83
C THR A 287 3.04 -9.09 9.44
N ALA A 288 3.88 -8.12 9.13
CA ALA A 288 3.58 -6.72 9.39
C ALA A 288 3.42 -6.01 8.05
N THR A 289 2.45 -5.11 7.95
CA THR A 289 2.09 -4.55 6.64
C THR A 289 1.60 -3.12 6.71
N THR A 290 1.71 -2.43 5.58
CA THR A 290 0.83 -1.32 5.18
C THR A 290 -0.20 -1.85 4.19
N ASP A 291 -1.20 -1.04 3.81
CA ASP A 291 -2.04 -1.36 2.66
C ASP A 291 -1.36 -0.85 1.37
N PRO A 292 -0.90 -1.71 0.47
CA PRO A 292 -0.18 -1.28 -0.74
C PRO A 292 -0.98 -0.30 -1.60
N SER A 293 -2.30 -0.54 -1.75
CA SER A 293 -3.16 0.37 -2.53
C SER A 293 -3.27 1.75 -1.87
N ALA A 294 -3.40 1.79 -0.55
CA ALA A 294 -3.47 3.05 0.20
C ALA A 294 -2.12 3.79 0.17
N VAL A 295 -0.99 3.08 0.19
CA VAL A 295 0.35 3.66 0.03
C VAL A 295 0.50 4.27 -1.36
N GLY A 296 0.22 3.53 -2.44
CA GLY A 296 0.31 4.05 -3.81
C GLY A 296 -0.54 5.32 -4.01
N ALA A 297 -1.75 5.32 -3.46
CA ALA A 297 -2.61 6.50 -3.45
C ALA A 297 -2.01 7.66 -2.66
N ALA A 298 -1.43 7.41 -1.47
CA ALA A 298 -0.83 8.45 -0.64
C ALA A 298 0.43 9.06 -1.29
N VAL A 299 1.26 8.25 -1.95
CA VAL A 299 2.42 8.72 -2.74
C VAL A 299 1.96 9.61 -3.89
N THR A 300 0.89 9.23 -4.59
CA THR A 300 0.30 10.04 -5.66
C THR A 300 -0.27 11.37 -5.15
N ARG A 301 -0.95 11.36 -3.99
CA ARG A 301 -1.38 12.61 -3.32
C ARG A 301 -0.20 13.47 -2.88
N THR A 302 0.89 12.85 -2.45
CA THR A 302 2.12 13.57 -2.07
C THR A 302 2.67 14.37 -3.26
N LEU A 303 2.71 13.76 -4.46
CA LEU A 303 3.10 14.46 -5.68
C LEU A 303 2.14 15.62 -6.01
N ALA A 304 0.84 15.42 -5.84
CA ALA A 304 -0.15 16.49 -6.08
C ALA A 304 0.04 17.68 -5.13
N LEU A 305 0.33 17.43 -3.85
CA LEU A 305 0.63 18.47 -2.88
C LEU A 305 1.96 19.17 -3.15
N GLU A 306 2.99 18.45 -3.59
CA GLU A 306 4.26 19.06 -4.00
C GLU A 306 4.07 19.97 -5.20
N LEU A 307 3.37 19.54 -6.25
CA LEU A 307 3.06 20.33 -7.45
C LEU A 307 2.23 21.58 -7.15
N SER A 308 1.35 21.52 -6.16
CA SER A 308 0.52 22.66 -5.75
C SER A 308 1.19 23.55 -4.68
N GLY A 309 2.42 23.24 -4.24
CA GLY A 309 3.13 23.98 -3.20
C GLY A 309 2.53 23.80 -1.78
N GLN A 310 1.72 22.78 -1.56
CA GLN A 310 0.99 22.56 -0.30
C GLN A 310 1.60 21.46 0.59
N LEU A 311 2.67 20.77 0.15
CA LEU A 311 3.20 19.64 0.90
C LEU A 311 3.91 20.05 2.22
N GLY A 312 4.73 21.09 2.21
CA GLY A 312 5.38 21.66 3.39
C GLY A 312 6.46 20.80 4.06
N LYS A 313 6.76 19.59 3.54
CA LYS A 313 7.77 18.67 4.08
C LYS A 313 8.40 17.83 2.98
N LYS A 314 9.62 17.32 3.22
CA LYS A 314 10.37 16.51 2.24
C LYS A 314 10.39 15.02 2.56
N GLU A 315 9.79 14.61 3.67
CA GLU A 315 9.70 13.21 4.08
C GLU A 315 8.27 12.85 4.49
N VAL A 316 7.74 11.74 3.97
CA VAL A 316 6.45 11.18 4.34
C VAL A 316 6.63 9.69 4.68
N MET A 317 6.17 9.29 5.87
CA MET A 317 6.32 7.93 6.36
C MET A 317 4.96 7.26 6.54
N PHE A 318 4.84 6.00 6.15
CA PHE A 318 3.63 5.20 6.27
C PHE A 318 3.75 4.21 7.43
N PRO A 319 2.88 4.28 8.45
CA PRO A 319 2.88 3.35 9.57
C PRO A 319 2.36 1.98 9.14
N GLY A 320 2.90 0.93 9.73
CA GLY A 320 2.47 -0.44 9.52
C GLY A 320 1.64 -0.99 10.67
N VAL A 321 1.01 -2.14 10.44
CA VAL A 321 0.27 -2.91 11.44
C VAL A 321 0.70 -4.37 11.43
N LEU A 322 0.60 -5.05 12.59
CA LEU A 322 0.82 -6.48 12.70
C LEU A 322 -0.45 -7.24 12.31
N VAL A 323 -0.29 -8.27 11.48
CA VAL A 323 -1.35 -9.21 11.11
C VAL A 323 -0.87 -10.63 11.43
N THR A 324 -1.54 -11.31 12.35
CA THR A 324 -1.23 -12.70 12.69
C THR A 324 -2.16 -13.66 11.95
N GLN A 325 -1.70 -14.89 11.73
CA GLN A 325 -2.53 -15.98 11.19
C GLN A 325 -3.81 -16.17 12.02
N SER A 326 -3.69 -16.19 13.35
CA SER A 326 -4.84 -16.33 14.24
C SER A 326 -5.85 -15.20 14.06
N TYR A 327 -5.39 -13.95 13.94
CA TYR A 327 -6.27 -12.82 13.68
C TYR A 327 -7.08 -12.97 12.39
N LEU A 328 -6.42 -13.40 11.30
CA LEU A 328 -7.10 -13.63 10.01
C LEU A 328 -8.17 -14.71 10.12
N VAL A 329 -7.84 -15.85 10.77
CA VAL A 329 -8.73 -17.00 10.91
C VAL A 329 -9.91 -16.67 11.84
N GLU A 330 -9.67 -16.11 13.02
CA GLU A 330 -10.69 -15.77 14.00
C GLU A 330 -11.68 -14.72 13.50
N ASN A 331 -11.22 -13.75 12.71
CA ASN A 331 -12.06 -12.72 12.10
C ASN A 331 -12.60 -13.08 10.72
N GLN A 332 -12.35 -14.31 10.23
CA GLN A 332 -12.81 -14.82 8.94
C GLN A 332 -12.41 -13.94 7.75
N ILE A 333 -11.21 -13.38 7.80
CA ILE A 333 -10.67 -12.50 6.77
C ILE A 333 -10.22 -13.34 5.58
N LYS A 334 -10.78 -13.06 4.40
CA LYS A 334 -10.54 -13.81 3.16
C LYS A 334 -9.83 -13.00 2.08
N ASN A 335 -9.79 -11.69 2.25
CA ASN A 335 -9.20 -10.77 1.25
C ASN A 335 -8.85 -9.44 1.90
N MET A 336 -8.17 -8.56 1.15
CA MET A 336 -7.78 -7.23 1.62
C MET A 336 -8.98 -6.32 1.97
N GLY A 337 -10.13 -6.52 1.33
CA GLY A 337 -11.35 -5.78 1.66
C GLY A 337 -11.84 -6.10 3.08
N ASP A 338 -11.88 -7.39 3.43
CA ASP A 338 -12.24 -7.84 4.78
C ASP A 338 -11.22 -7.32 5.81
N LEU A 339 -9.92 -7.37 5.46
CA LEU A 339 -8.85 -6.90 6.32
C LEU A 339 -8.95 -5.39 6.61
N ARG A 340 -9.17 -4.57 5.58
CA ARG A 340 -9.39 -3.12 5.72
C ARG A 340 -10.60 -2.78 6.60
N ALA A 341 -11.67 -3.57 6.47
CA ALA A 341 -12.87 -3.36 7.28
C ALA A 341 -12.64 -3.65 8.78
N LYS A 342 -11.67 -4.49 9.11
CA LYS A 342 -11.33 -4.89 10.48
C LYS A 342 -10.14 -4.15 11.07
N LEU A 343 -9.26 -3.60 10.25
CA LEU A 343 -8.05 -2.84 10.63
C LEU A 343 -8.09 -1.45 10.00
N PRO A 344 -8.82 -0.49 10.60
CA PRO A 344 -8.90 0.88 10.09
C PRO A 344 -7.54 1.61 10.05
N GLU A 345 -6.53 1.13 10.76
CA GLU A 345 -5.15 1.63 10.74
C GLU A 345 -4.49 1.47 9.37
N LEU A 346 -4.97 0.55 8.54
CA LEU A 346 -4.54 0.42 7.13
C LEU A 346 -5.00 1.59 6.25
N ASN A 347 -5.95 2.40 6.74
CA ASN A 347 -6.46 3.55 6.01
C ASN A 347 -5.47 4.73 6.09
N LEU A 348 -4.80 5.04 4.99
CA LEU A 348 -3.87 6.16 4.87
C LEU A 348 -4.52 7.41 4.23
N GLY A 349 -5.84 7.49 4.22
CA GLY A 349 -6.59 8.57 3.56
C GLY A 349 -6.32 9.98 4.10
N THR A 350 -5.84 10.10 5.34
CA THR A 350 -5.44 11.37 5.97
C THR A 350 -3.99 11.77 5.67
N ILE A 351 -3.16 10.86 5.15
CA ILE A 351 -1.78 11.15 4.80
C ILE A 351 -1.75 11.85 3.44
N ALA A 352 -1.05 12.97 3.36
CA ALA A 352 -0.95 13.81 2.17
C ALA A 352 -2.35 14.18 1.62
N SER A 353 -3.26 14.59 2.48
CA SER A 353 -4.63 14.97 2.13
C SER A 353 -4.80 16.48 2.03
N ALA A 354 -5.73 16.91 1.18
CA ALA A 354 -6.21 18.29 1.09
C ALA A 354 -7.71 18.29 0.73
N PRO A 355 -8.46 19.36 1.02
CA PRO A 355 -9.90 19.39 0.75
C PRO A 355 -10.29 19.16 -0.71
N TRP A 356 -9.39 19.51 -1.66
CA TRP A 356 -9.62 19.33 -3.10
C TRP A 356 -9.20 17.95 -3.63
N ILE A 357 -8.58 17.12 -2.80
CA ILE A 357 -8.16 15.74 -3.16
C ILE A 357 -9.20 14.77 -2.59
N ALA A 358 -9.94 14.10 -3.46
CA ALA A 358 -10.87 13.06 -3.04
C ALA A 358 -10.13 11.89 -2.40
N SER A 359 -10.57 11.46 -1.22
CA SER A 359 -10.09 10.22 -0.60
C SER A 359 -10.69 9.02 -1.31
N ILE A 360 -9.83 8.09 -1.73
CA ILE A 360 -10.24 6.82 -2.35
C ILE A 360 -10.38 5.76 -1.27
N LYS A 361 -11.43 4.96 -1.37
CA LYS A 361 -11.62 3.73 -0.59
C LYS A 361 -11.29 2.53 -1.48
N PHE A 362 -10.54 1.59 -0.95
CA PHE A 362 -10.13 0.37 -1.62
C PHE A 362 -10.92 -0.85 -1.17
#